data_921f5a01c928a141c4c858ed3af3b510
#
_entry.id   921f5a01c928a141c4c858ed3af3b510
#
_cell.length_a   1.000
_cell.length_b   1.000
_cell.length_c   1.000
_cell.angle_alpha   90.00
_cell.angle_beta   90.00
_cell.angle_gamma   90.00
#
_symmetry.space_group_name_H-M   'P 1'
#
loop_
_entity.id
_entity.type
_entity.pdbx_description
1 polymer ?
#
loop_
_entity_poly.entity_id
_entity_poly.type
_entity_poly.pdbx_seq_one_letter_code
_entity_poly.pdbx_strand_id
1 'polypeptide(L)'
;LQYIINQEIIYILSFNEENTMKIAICDDNEAELNRIRELLEIYACDKGQKFFIKCFTSSVELASTAEFEKYDIYFLDIIMPVMDGINLAREIRAFDRFSPVIFLTSSPEFAVESYTVKAFNYLLKPIIKEALYDTLDDIIDTFHKERNDTYIIKNNSGIHKIYLSDIMYAEALNRKVILYLSDNEQVISTDVFSSLCDTLMTHKEFALPHRSFIVNMNYIKTIDAVRIELTNSKTIPVAQRRVSDIKKQYLDFQMEE
;
A
#
# COMPACT_ATOMS: atom_id res chain seq x y z
N LEU A 1 11.79 28.28 25.89
CA LEU A 1 12.21 28.51 24.49
C LEU A 1 12.76 27.23 23.84
N GLN A 2 13.68 26.52 24.50
CA GLN A 2 14.29 25.27 23.96
C GLN A 2 13.27 24.15 23.73
N TYR A 3 12.22 24.07 24.56
CA TYR A 3 11.17 23.05 24.44
C TYR A 3 10.22 23.33 23.25
N ILE A 4 9.95 24.60 22.98
CA ILE A 4 9.11 25.04 21.83
C ILE A 4 9.86 24.83 20.51
N ILE A 5 11.16 25.14 20.48
CA ILE A 5 12.01 24.91 19.29
C ILE A 5 12.12 23.43 18.95
N ASN A 6 12.22 22.54 19.96
CA ASN A 6 12.25 21.09 19.73
C ASN A 6 10.90 20.55 19.23
N GLN A 7 9.78 21.08 19.71
CA GLN A 7 8.44 20.71 19.21
C GLN A 7 8.21 21.18 17.78
N GLU A 8 8.63 22.40 17.43
CA GLU A 8 8.56 22.91 16.06
C GLU A 8 9.49 22.15 15.10
N ILE A 9 10.69 21.79 15.54
CA ILE A 9 11.63 20.98 14.74
C ILE A 9 11.09 19.56 14.55
N ILE A 10 10.52 18.94 15.58
CA ILE A 10 9.86 17.62 15.47
C ILE A 10 8.64 17.72 14.54
N TYR A 11 7.84 18.77 14.65
CA TYR A 11 6.69 19.01 13.78
C TYR A 11 7.10 19.25 12.31
N ILE A 12 8.17 20.04 12.08
CA ILE A 12 8.72 20.29 10.74
C ILE A 12 9.39 19.01 10.17
N LEU A 13 10.02 18.19 10.99
CA LEU A 13 10.59 16.91 10.57
C LEU A 13 9.51 15.90 10.25
N SER A 14 8.44 15.81 11.06
CA SER A 14 7.29 14.94 10.76
C SER A 14 6.52 15.39 9.50
N PHE A 15 6.38 16.69 9.26
CA PHE A 15 5.78 17.21 8.02
C PHE A 15 6.62 16.93 6.77
N ASN A 16 7.93 16.68 6.91
CA ASN A 16 8.81 16.32 5.78
C ASN A 16 8.85 14.80 5.48
N GLU A 17 8.43 13.94 6.41
CA GLU A 17 8.35 12.49 6.17
C GLU A 17 7.06 12.07 5.44
N GLU A 18 5.95 12.78 5.63
CA GLU A 18 4.64 12.43 5.05
C GLU A 18 4.56 12.41 3.51
N ASN A 19 5.60 12.88 2.82
CA ASN A 19 5.61 12.96 1.35
C ASN A 19 6.85 12.31 0.71
N THR A 20 7.60 11.50 1.45
CA THR A 20 8.79 10.82 0.95
C THR A 20 8.44 9.38 0.60
N MET A 21 8.49 9.01 -0.68
CA MET A 21 8.28 7.63 -1.12
C MET A 21 9.53 6.79 -0.86
N LYS A 22 9.36 5.64 -0.23
CA LYS A 22 10.42 4.67 0.03
C LYS A 22 10.49 3.68 -1.12
N ILE A 23 11.63 3.61 -1.77
CA ILE A 23 11.86 2.74 -2.93
C ILE A 23 12.95 1.73 -2.60
N ALA A 24 12.65 0.44 -2.79
CA ALA A 24 13.65 -0.62 -2.76
C ALA A 24 14.07 -0.99 -4.18
N ILE A 25 15.37 -1.10 -4.42
CA ILE A 25 15.94 -1.64 -5.66
C ILE A 25 16.75 -2.88 -5.30
N CYS A 26 16.50 -4.00 -5.97
CA CYS A 26 17.26 -5.23 -5.78
C CYS A 26 17.81 -5.75 -7.11
N ASP A 27 19.13 -5.86 -7.20
CA ASP A 27 19.87 -6.36 -8.36
C ASP A 27 21.24 -6.82 -7.89
N ASP A 28 21.72 -7.99 -8.28
CA ASP A 28 23.06 -8.48 -7.88
C ASP A 28 24.20 -7.75 -8.59
N ASN A 29 23.88 -6.94 -9.61
CA ASN A 29 24.83 -6.12 -10.34
C ASN A 29 24.84 -4.67 -9.80
N GLU A 30 25.88 -4.29 -9.07
CA GLU A 30 26.03 -2.93 -8.51
C GLU A 30 25.99 -1.81 -9.57
N ALA A 31 26.45 -2.08 -10.79
CA ALA A 31 26.41 -1.08 -11.87
C ALA A 31 24.96 -0.80 -12.32
N GLU A 32 24.13 -1.82 -12.41
CA GLU A 32 22.69 -1.65 -12.71
C GLU A 32 21.96 -0.97 -11.55
N LEU A 33 22.24 -1.37 -10.29
CA LEU A 33 21.70 -0.67 -9.12
C LEU A 33 21.98 0.83 -9.16
N ASN A 34 23.24 1.20 -9.39
CA ASN A 34 23.64 2.62 -9.46
C ASN A 34 22.96 3.35 -10.61
N ARG A 35 22.86 2.72 -11.77
CA ARG A 35 22.18 3.28 -12.95
C ARG A 35 20.70 3.57 -12.67
N ILE A 36 19.97 2.60 -12.10
CA ILE A 36 18.55 2.78 -11.77
C ILE A 36 18.39 3.86 -10.72
N ARG A 37 19.22 3.84 -9.66
CA ARG A 37 19.20 4.87 -8.63
C ARG A 37 19.38 6.27 -9.21
N GLU A 38 20.38 6.48 -10.08
CA GLU A 38 20.59 7.75 -10.74
C GLU A 38 19.38 8.22 -11.56
N LEU A 39 18.74 7.32 -12.32
CA LEU A 39 17.53 7.64 -13.10
C LEU A 39 16.36 8.05 -12.18
N LEU A 40 16.18 7.37 -11.03
CA LEU A 40 15.16 7.71 -10.05
C LEU A 40 15.43 9.05 -9.36
N GLU A 41 16.69 9.34 -9.02
CA GLU A 41 17.12 10.62 -8.43
C GLU A 41 16.88 11.79 -9.39
N ILE A 42 17.22 11.61 -10.69
CA ILE A 42 16.94 12.61 -11.74
C ILE A 42 15.43 12.81 -11.90
N TYR A 43 14.64 11.72 -11.95
CA TYR A 43 13.19 11.81 -12.01
C TYR A 43 12.61 12.57 -10.81
N ALA A 44 13.07 12.26 -9.60
CA ALA A 44 12.62 12.94 -8.39
C ALA A 44 12.89 14.46 -8.46
N CYS A 45 14.07 14.84 -8.95
CA CYS A 45 14.43 16.25 -9.15
C CYS A 45 13.53 16.92 -10.21
N ASP A 46 13.35 16.28 -11.37
CA ASP A 46 12.59 16.82 -12.50
C ASP A 46 11.10 17.00 -12.16
N LYS A 47 10.54 16.10 -11.36
CA LYS A 47 9.10 16.07 -10.99
C LYS A 47 8.82 16.67 -9.60
N GLY A 48 9.83 17.12 -8.88
CA GLY A 48 9.67 17.66 -7.52
C GLY A 48 9.20 16.63 -6.49
N GLN A 49 9.49 15.34 -6.73
CA GLN A 49 9.20 14.24 -5.82
C GLN A 49 10.32 14.07 -4.78
N LYS A 50 10.04 13.40 -3.67
CA LYS A 50 11.03 13.02 -2.68
C LYS A 50 11.08 11.51 -2.59
N PHE A 51 12.24 10.92 -2.90
CA PHE A 51 12.47 9.49 -2.82
C PHE A 51 13.51 9.17 -1.76
N PHE A 52 13.23 8.18 -0.93
CA PHE A 52 14.21 7.49 -0.11
C PHE A 52 14.50 6.15 -0.78
N ILE A 53 15.68 6.03 -1.40
CA ILE A 53 16.06 4.88 -2.21
C ILE A 53 17.03 4.00 -1.43
N LYS A 54 16.68 2.73 -1.24
CA LYS A 54 17.53 1.72 -0.64
C LYS A 54 17.84 0.63 -1.65
N CYS A 55 19.15 0.37 -1.83
CA CYS A 55 19.65 -0.61 -2.79
C CYS A 55 20.10 -1.88 -2.07
N PHE A 56 19.78 -3.04 -2.67
CA PHE A 56 20.11 -4.36 -2.17
C PHE A 56 20.80 -5.16 -3.28
N THR A 57 21.93 -5.76 -2.96
CA THR A 57 22.62 -6.71 -3.86
C THR A 57 22.20 -8.15 -3.59
N SER A 58 21.33 -8.39 -2.63
CA SER A 58 20.86 -9.70 -2.20
C SER A 58 19.34 -9.71 -2.04
N SER A 59 18.68 -10.60 -2.77
CA SER A 59 17.24 -10.87 -2.65
C SER A 59 16.85 -11.33 -1.24
N VAL A 60 17.70 -12.12 -0.58
CA VAL A 60 17.46 -12.61 0.79
C VAL A 60 17.53 -11.47 1.82
N GLU A 61 18.44 -10.51 1.63
CA GLU A 61 18.53 -9.32 2.48
C GLU A 61 17.29 -8.45 2.33
N LEU A 62 16.84 -8.20 1.11
CA LEU A 62 15.60 -7.45 0.89
C LEU A 62 14.39 -8.17 1.48
N ALA A 63 14.23 -9.48 1.27
CA ALA A 63 13.11 -10.25 1.81
C ALA A 63 13.02 -10.10 3.34
N SER A 64 14.15 -10.28 4.05
CA SER A 64 14.19 -10.15 5.52
C SER A 64 14.00 -8.71 6.02
N THR A 65 14.43 -7.72 5.23
CA THR A 65 14.26 -6.31 5.60
C THR A 65 12.84 -5.83 5.35
N ALA A 66 12.24 -6.21 4.23
CA ALA A 66 10.93 -5.75 3.80
C ALA A 66 9.77 -6.25 4.71
N GLU A 67 9.98 -7.31 5.47
CA GLU A 67 9.01 -7.76 6.50
C GLU A 67 8.82 -6.70 7.61
N PHE A 68 9.88 -5.95 7.94
CA PHE A 68 9.89 -4.97 9.03
C PHE A 68 9.89 -3.51 8.54
N GLU A 69 10.43 -3.25 7.36
CA GLU A 69 10.53 -1.93 6.76
C GLU A 69 9.77 -1.92 5.43
N LYS A 70 8.58 -1.33 5.41
CA LYS A 70 7.77 -1.22 4.19
C LYS A 70 8.38 -0.24 3.19
N TYR A 71 8.31 -0.61 1.92
CA TYR A 71 8.63 0.24 0.78
C TYR A 71 7.38 0.50 -0.04
N ASP A 72 7.27 1.71 -0.58
CA ASP A 72 6.13 2.10 -1.41
C ASP A 72 6.25 1.55 -2.84
N ILE A 73 7.48 1.29 -3.31
CA ILE A 73 7.76 0.77 -4.67
C ILE A 73 8.95 -0.20 -4.59
N TYR A 74 8.85 -1.31 -5.32
CA TYR A 74 9.92 -2.30 -5.47
C TYR A 74 10.36 -2.42 -6.92
N PHE A 75 11.65 -2.21 -7.19
CA PHE A 75 12.31 -2.55 -8.45
C PHE A 75 13.17 -3.78 -8.26
N LEU A 76 12.86 -4.87 -8.93
CA LEU A 76 13.49 -6.17 -8.70
C LEU A 76 14.09 -6.72 -9.99
N ASP A 77 15.37 -7.05 -10.01
CA ASP A 77 15.88 -7.93 -11.05
C ASP A 77 15.30 -9.35 -10.88
N ILE A 78 15.04 -10.03 -11.99
CA ILE A 78 14.55 -11.40 -11.94
C ILE A 78 15.71 -12.38 -11.81
N ILE A 79 16.81 -12.16 -12.51
CA ILE A 79 17.91 -13.08 -12.60
C ILE A 79 18.94 -12.78 -11.52
N MET A 80 18.72 -13.32 -10.32
CA MET A 80 19.61 -13.15 -9.17
C MET A 80 19.99 -14.50 -8.56
N PRO A 81 21.18 -14.63 -7.95
CA PRO A 81 21.58 -15.85 -7.25
C PRO A 81 20.73 -16.07 -5.98
N VAL A 82 20.64 -17.34 -5.56
CA VAL A 82 19.95 -17.82 -4.35
C VAL A 82 18.43 -17.76 -4.47
N MET A 83 17.86 -16.58 -4.67
CA MET A 83 16.42 -16.34 -4.81
C MET A 83 16.21 -15.39 -5.99
N ASP A 84 15.50 -15.85 -7.01
CA ASP A 84 15.13 -15.01 -8.15
C ASP A 84 14.09 -13.94 -7.76
N GLY A 85 13.94 -12.91 -8.61
CA GLY A 85 13.05 -11.79 -8.33
C GLY A 85 11.58 -12.17 -8.26
N ILE A 86 11.13 -13.20 -8.97
CA ILE A 86 9.74 -13.68 -8.91
C ILE A 86 9.45 -14.31 -7.54
N ASN A 87 10.36 -15.13 -7.02
CA ASN A 87 10.22 -15.71 -5.69
C ASN A 87 10.32 -14.62 -4.61
N LEU A 88 11.25 -13.67 -4.76
CA LEU A 88 11.32 -12.48 -3.88
C LEU A 88 9.99 -11.70 -3.87
N ALA A 89 9.38 -11.46 -5.04
CA ALA A 89 8.08 -10.81 -5.11
C ALA A 89 6.97 -11.62 -4.42
N ARG A 90 6.99 -12.96 -4.49
CA ARG A 90 6.05 -13.82 -3.74
C ARG A 90 6.21 -13.67 -2.23
N GLU A 91 7.44 -13.64 -1.73
CA GLU A 91 7.72 -13.38 -0.31
C GLU A 91 7.20 -12.00 0.11
N ILE A 92 7.47 -10.95 -0.68
CA ILE A 92 6.94 -9.60 -0.42
C ILE A 92 5.41 -9.62 -0.41
N ARG A 93 4.75 -10.29 -1.35
CA ARG A 93 3.28 -10.38 -1.42
C ARG A 93 2.62 -11.10 -0.23
N ALA A 94 3.38 -11.85 0.56
CA ALA A 94 2.87 -12.48 1.77
C ALA A 94 2.49 -11.45 2.86
N PHE A 95 3.15 -10.29 2.89
CA PHE A 95 2.93 -9.21 3.86
C PHE A 95 2.58 -7.86 3.24
N ASP A 96 2.98 -7.62 1.98
CA ASP A 96 2.66 -6.42 1.21
C ASP A 96 1.99 -6.77 -0.11
N ARG A 97 0.66 -6.60 -0.16
CA ARG A 97 -0.15 -6.98 -1.33
C ARG A 97 -0.22 -5.90 -2.40
N PHE A 98 0.02 -4.63 -2.04
CA PHE A 98 -0.39 -3.48 -2.85
C PHE A 98 0.76 -2.70 -3.44
N SER A 99 1.91 -2.61 -2.76
CA SER A 99 3.02 -1.83 -3.28
C SER A 99 3.43 -2.30 -4.68
N PRO A 100 3.54 -1.39 -5.66
CA PRO A 100 3.96 -1.71 -7.00
C PRO A 100 5.28 -2.47 -7.03
N VAL A 101 5.30 -3.60 -7.72
CA VAL A 101 6.50 -4.38 -8.04
C VAL A 101 6.78 -4.22 -9.52
N ILE A 102 7.94 -3.70 -9.85
CA ILE A 102 8.43 -3.53 -11.22
C ILE A 102 9.63 -4.46 -11.42
N PHE A 103 9.52 -5.36 -12.39
CA PHE A 103 10.65 -6.20 -12.75
C PHE A 103 11.57 -5.51 -13.74
N LEU A 104 12.87 -5.61 -13.48
CA LEU A 104 13.96 -5.16 -14.32
C LEU A 104 14.75 -6.38 -14.75
N THR A 105 14.76 -6.76 -16.02
CA THR A 105 15.41 -8.00 -16.42
C THR A 105 15.95 -7.99 -17.84
N SER A 106 16.95 -8.81 -18.11
CA SER A 106 17.49 -9.02 -19.46
C SER A 106 16.73 -10.07 -20.28
N SER A 107 15.83 -10.86 -19.66
CA SER A 107 15.10 -11.93 -20.36
C SER A 107 13.60 -11.60 -20.47
N PRO A 108 12.99 -11.71 -21.66
CA PRO A 108 11.54 -11.53 -21.83
C PRO A 108 10.72 -12.77 -21.40
N GLU A 109 11.35 -13.89 -21.10
CA GLU A 109 10.69 -15.18 -20.87
C GLU A 109 9.83 -15.22 -19.59
N PHE A 110 10.18 -14.37 -18.60
CA PHE A 110 9.48 -14.32 -17.30
C PHE A 110 8.26 -13.40 -17.29
N ALA A 111 7.92 -12.77 -18.41
CA ALA A 111 6.79 -11.84 -18.48
C ALA A 111 5.46 -12.50 -18.06
N VAL A 112 5.23 -13.76 -18.45
CA VAL A 112 4.01 -14.50 -18.07
C VAL A 112 3.99 -14.82 -16.57
N GLU A 113 5.13 -15.17 -15.99
CA GLU A 113 5.23 -15.44 -14.56
C GLU A 113 5.02 -14.19 -13.68
N SER A 114 5.43 -13.03 -14.17
CA SER A 114 5.26 -11.76 -13.46
C SER A 114 3.80 -11.44 -13.13
N TYR A 115 2.84 -11.90 -13.97
CA TYR A 115 1.40 -11.77 -13.70
C TYR A 115 0.96 -12.54 -12.44
N THR A 116 1.64 -13.63 -12.09
CA THR A 116 1.26 -14.45 -10.91
C THR A 116 1.47 -13.71 -9.59
N VAL A 117 2.37 -12.73 -9.57
CA VAL A 117 2.68 -11.88 -8.42
C VAL A 117 2.07 -10.49 -8.52
N LYS A 118 1.16 -10.29 -9.49
CA LYS A 118 0.54 -8.99 -9.79
C LYS A 118 1.61 -7.89 -9.92
N ALA A 119 2.61 -8.11 -10.78
CA ALA A 119 3.61 -7.10 -11.07
C ALA A 119 2.93 -5.89 -11.73
N PHE A 120 3.32 -4.69 -11.32
CA PHE A 120 2.80 -3.46 -11.90
C PHE A 120 3.34 -3.25 -13.31
N ASN A 121 4.63 -3.51 -13.52
CA ASN A 121 5.25 -3.41 -14.84
C ASN A 121 6.47 -4.34 -14.96
N TYR A 122 6.94 -4.49 -16.19
CA TYR A 122 8.06 -5.33 -16.59
C TYR A 122 8.92 -4.59 -17.60
N LEU A 123 10.14 -4.22 -17.20
CA LEU A 123 11.05 -3.42 -18.02
C LEU A 123 12.27 -4.24 -18.44
N LEU A 124 12.54 -4.30 -19.74
CA LEU A 124 13.71 -5.00 -20.28
C LEU A 124 14.98 -4.14 -20.16
N LYS A 125 16.06 -4.74 -19.68
CA LYS A 125 17.41 -4.15 -19.72
C LYS A 125 17.96 -4.13 -21.16
N PRO A 126 18.64 -3.07 -21.59
CA PRO A 126 19.00 -1.87 -20.83
C PRO A 126 17.78 -0.95 -20.61
N ILE A 127 17.56 -0.53 -19.36
CA ILE A 127 16.39 0.29 -19.01
C ILE A 127 16.42 1.61 -19.78
N ILE A 128 15.36 1.87 -20.52
CA ILE A 128 15.16 3.11 -21.25
C ILE A 128 14.52 4.14 -20.32
N LYS A 129 15.11 5.35 -20.27
CA LYS A 129 14.68 6.43 -19.36
C LYS A 129 13.18 6.71 -19.49
N GLU A 130 12.69 6.82 -20.71
CA GLU A 130 11.29 7.13 -21.01
C GLU A 130 10.35 6.06 -20.45
N ALA A 131 10.65 4.78 -20.64
CA ALA A 131 9.82 3.68 -20.13
C ALA A 131 9.79 3.62 -18.59
N LEU A 132 10.91 3.94 -17.93
CA LEU A 132 10.95 4.05 -16.49
C LEU A 132 10.12 5.24 -15.99
N TYR A 133 10.21 6.38 -16.69
CA TYR A 133 9.49 7.60 -16.33
C TYR A 133 7.99 7.43 -16.51
N ASP A 134 7.54 6.85 -17.62
CA ASP A 134 6.12 6.52 -17.85
C ASP A 134 5.59 5.60 -16.73
N THR A 135 6.37 4.58 -16.36
CA THR A 135 6.02 3.68 -15.26
C THR A 135 5.88 4.41 -13.92
N LEU A 136 6.80 5.34 -13.63
CA LEU A 136 6.74 6.14 -12.41
C LEU A 136 5.58 7.13 -12.42
N ASP A 137 5.30 7.78 -13.56
CA ASP A 137 4.17 8.68 -13.70
C ASP A 137 2.84 7.93 -13.43
N ASP A 138 2.66 6.72 -13.97
CA ASP A 138 1.47 5.88 -13.75
C ASP A 138 1.32 5.48 -12.27
N ILE A 139 2.43 5.11 -11.61
CA ILE A 139 2.44 4.78 -10.18
C ILE A 139 2.07 5.99 -9.34
N ILE A 140 2.71 7.13 -9.59
CA ILE A 140 2.48 8.36 -8.83
C ILE A 140 1.05 8.88 -9.03
N ASP A 141 0.52 8.80 -10.24
CA ASP A 141 -0.86 9.16 -10.53
C ASP A 141 -1.85 8.26 -9.77
N THR A 142 -1.55 6.96 -9.64
CA THR A 142 -2.34 6.03 -8.84
C THR A 142 -2.31 6.41 -7.36
N PHE A 143 -1.12 6.65 -6.79
CA PHE A 143 -0.98 7.13 -5.41
C PHE A 143 -1.67 8.48 -5.18
N HIS A 144 -1.61 9.40 -6.14
CA HIS A 144 -2.32 10.68 -6.02
C HIS A 144 -3.84 10.52 -6.07
N LYS A 145 -4.38 9.59 -6.87
CA LYS A 145 -5.81 9.27 -6.89
C LYS A 145 -6.25 8.68 -5.56
N GLU A 146 -5.52 7.69 -5.04
CA GLU A 146 -5.80 7.07 -3.74
C GLU A 146 -5.65 8.07 -2.58
N ARG A 147 -4.67 8.99 -2.64
CA ARG A 147 -4.48 10.05 -1.64
C ARG A 147 -5.46 11.22 -1.76
N ASN A 148 -6.20 11.36 -2.86
CA ASN A 148 -7.26 12.37 -2.97
C ASN A 148 -8.54 11.92 -2.25
N ASP A 149 -8.74 10.63 -2.07
CA ASP A 149 -9.88 10.11 -1.34
C ASP A 149 -9.58 10.11 0.16
N THR A 150 -10.03 11.17 0.82
CA THR A 150 -9.79 11.38 2.25
C THR A 150 -11.08 11.56 3.02
N TYR A 151 -11.11 11.05 4.24
CA TYR A 151 -12.17 11.29 5.21
C TYR A 151 -11.67 12.21 6.33
N ILE A 152 -12.41 13.27 6.60
CA ILE A 152 -12.05 14.23 7.65
C ILE A 152 -12.85 13.93 8.89
N ILE A 153 -12.16 13.58 9.97
CA ILE A 153 -12.76 13.38 11.29
C ILE A 153 -12.48 14.59 12.18
N LYS A 154 -13.53 15.10 12.80
CA LYS A 154 -13.41 16.09 13.87
C LYS A 154 -13.74 15.41 15.19
N ASN A 155 -12.84 15.49 16.16
CA ASN A 155 -13.06 14.97 17.50
C ASN A 155 -12.41 15.90 18.54
N ASN A 156 -12.44 15.50 19.83
CA ASN A 156 -11.88 16.30 20.92
C ASN A 156 -10.35 16.47 20.86
N SER A 157 -9.64 15.65 20.12
CA SER A 157 -8.19 15.74 19.91
C SER A 157 -7.82 16.63 18.72
N GLY A 158 -8.78 17.00 17.86
CA GLY A 158 -8.53 17.88 16.71
C GLY A 158 -9.25 17.47 15.43
N ILE A 159 -8.65 17.86 14.31
CA ILE A 159 -9.09 17.50 12.96
C ILE A 159 -8.10 16.50 12.41
N HIS A 160 -8.57 15.31 12.07
CA HIS A 160 -7.79 14.22 11.47
C HIS A 160 -8.17 14.07 10.00
N LYS A 161 -7.18 14.14 9.13
CA LYS A 161 -7.31 13.77 7.71
C LYS A 161 -6.85 12.33 7.56
N ILE A 162 -7.74 11.44 7.15
CA ILE A 162 -7.47 10.01 6.98
C ILE A 162 -7.63 9.68 5.51
N TYR A 163 -6.67 8.99 4.93
CA TYR A 163 -6.80 8.44 3.58
C TYR A 163 -7.72 7.22 3.61
N LEU A 164 -8.63 7.10 2.65
CA LEU A 164 -9.56 5.96 2.60
C LEU A 164 -8.82 4.64 2.43
N SER A 165 -7.72 4.65 1.68
CA SER A 165 -6.82 3.50 1.52
C SER A 165 -6.28 2.97 2.84
N ASP A 166 -6.07 3.84 3.84
CA ASP A 166 -5.52 3.44 5.13
C ASP A 166 -6.57 2.83 6.07
N ILE A 167 -7.87 3.02 5.79
CA ILE A 167 -8.93 2.47 6.61
C ILE A 167 -9.06 0.98 6.33
N MET A 168 -8.72 0.13 7.32
CA MET A 168 -8.95 -1.32 7.25
C MET A 168 -10.41 -1.67 7.51
N TYR A 169 -10.97 -1.11 8.58
CA TYR A 169 -12.37 -1.27 8.95
C TYR A 169 -12.79 -0.21 9.95
N ALA A 170 -14.10 -0.02 10.10
CA ALA A 170 -14.64 0.77 11.21
C ALA A 170 -15.70 -0.02 11.96
N GLU A 171 -15.79 0.26 13.26
CA GLU A 171 -16.70 -0.40 14.19
C GLU A 171 -17.55 0.62 14.95
N ALA A 172 -18.86 0.38 15.02
CA ALA A 172 -19.77 1.08 15.92
C ALA A 172 -19.76 0.40 17.29
N LEU A 173 -19.14 1.04 18.28
CA LEU A 173 -19.00 0.51 19.63
C LEU A 173 -19.37 1.59 20.67
N ASN A 174 -20.29 1.28 21.59
CA ASN A 174 -20.64 2.16 22.72
C ASN A 174 -20.99 3.61 22.30
N ARG A 175 -21.76 3.78 21.24
CA ARG A 175 -22.16 5.08 20.65
C ARG A 175 -20.99 5.89 20.07
N LYS A 176 -19.86 5.27 19.82
CA LYS A 176 -18.70 5.84 19.12
C LYS A 176 -18.47 5.04 17.86
N VAL A 177 -17.84 5.68 16.90
CA VAL A 177 -17.30 5.01 15.71
C VAL A 177 -15.79 5.01 15.84
N ILE A 178 -15.19 3.83 15.72
CA ILE A 178 -13.74 3.68 15.79
C ILE A 178 -13.28 3.20 14.42
N LEU A 179 -12.39 3.98 13.79
CA LEU A 179 -11.71 3.60 12.57
C LEU A 179 -10.38 2.95 12.96
N TYR A 180 -10.06 1.83 12.32
CA TYR A 180 -8.83 1.08 12.51
C TYR A 180 -8.02 1.18 11.21
N LEU A 181 -6.81 1.73 11.31
CA LEU A 181 -5.95 2.03 10.18
C LEU A 181 -4.89 0.95 9.96
N SER A 182 -4.29 0.96 8.79
CA SER A 182 -3.30 -0.03 8.35
C SER A 182 -2.00 -0.02 9.16
N ASP A 183 -1.65 1.11 9.76
CA ASP A 183 -0.51 1.30 10.67
C ASP A 183 -0.79 0.90 12.12
N ASN A 184 -1.98 0.30 12.39
CA ASN A 184 -2.54 -0.03 13.70
C ASN A 184 -3.00 1.17 14.54
N GLU A 185 -3.03 2.38 13.99
CA GLU A 185 -3.65 3.52 14.64
C GLU A 185 -5.17 3.34 14.75
N GLN A 186 -5.76 3.94 15.79
CA GLN A 186 -7.21 3.97 16.00
C GLN A 186 -7.67 5.42 16.10
N VAL A 187 -8.62 5.79 15.26
CA VAL A 187 -9.21 7.13 15.30
C VAL A 187 -10.68 7.04 15.69
N ILE A 188 -11.04 7.76 16.76
CA ILE A 188 -12.43 7.80 17.24
C ILE A 188 -13.13 8.96 16.53
N SER A 189 -14.21 8.64 15.81
CA SER A 189 -15.09 9.63 15.20
C SER A 189 -16.27 9.95 16.11
N THR A 190 -16.68 11.21 16.07
CA THR A 190 -17.94 11.68 16.67
C THR A 190 -19.14 11.53 15.73
N ASP A 191 -18.90 11.16 14.49
CA ASP A 191 -19.94 10.96 13.49
C ASP A 191 -20.84 9.76 13.83
N VAL A 192 -22.05 9.77 13.29
CA VAL A 192 -22.94 8.63 13.37
C VAL A 192 -22.46 7.56 12.39
N PHE A 193 -22.47 6.30 12.82
CA PHE A 193 -21.98 5.18 11.97
C PHE A 193 -22.67 5.09 10.60
N SER A 194 -23.96 5.42 10.52
CA SER A 194 -24.68 5.45 9.22
C SER A 194 -24.09 6.50 8.27
N SER A 195 -23.75 7.69 8.78
CA SER A 195 -23.16 8.74 7.96
C SER A 195 -21.77 8.36 7.43
N LEU A 196 -20.96 7.71 8.27
CA LEU A 196 -19.68 7.13 7.82
C LEU A 196 -19.91 6.08 6.73
N CYS A 197 -20.88 5.17 6.93
CA CYS A 197 -21.21 4.15 5.94
C CYS A 197 -21.68 4.77 4.63
N ASP A 198 -22.55 5.78 4.67
CA ASP A 198 -23.05 6.46 3.47
C ASP A 198 -21.90 7.07 2.65
N THR A 199 -20.88 7.62 3.32
CA THR A 199 -19.68 8.13 2.63
C THR A 199 -18.80 7.01 2.10
N LEU A 200 -18.40 6.04 2.94
CA LEU A 200 -17.47 5.00 2.53
C LEU A 200 -18.06 4.06 1.47
N MET A 201 -19.36 3.78 1.50
CA MET A 201 -20.00 2.93 0.50
C MET A 201 -20.14 3.55 -0.88
N THR A 202 -19.76 4.82 -1.08
CA THR A 202 -19.61 5.40 -2.42
C THR A 202 -18.34 4.90 -3.12
N HIS A 203 -17.42 4.31 -2.37
CA HIS A 203 -16.17 3.74 -2.85
C HIS A 203 -16.29 2.21 -2.92
N LYS A 204 -15.89 1.64 -4.06
CA LYS A 204 -16.11 0.22 -4.39
C LYS A 204 -15.38 -0.76 -3.47
N GLU A 205 -14.30 -0.32 -2.85
CA GLU A 205 -13.49 -1.11 -1.93
C GLU A 205 -14.14 -1.35 -0.57
N PHE A 206 -15.21 -0.63 -0.22
CA PHE A 206 -15.88 -0.81 1.08
C PHE A 206 -17.11 -1.71 1.00
N ALA A 207 -17.25 -2.57 2.00
CA ALA A 207 -18.40 -3.46 2.17
C ALA A 207 -18.94 -3.38 3.61
N LEU A 208 -20.25 -3.60 3.77
CA LEU A 208 -20.96 -3.57 5.06
C LEU A 208 -21.40 -4.98 5.46
N PRO A 209 -20.50 -5.82 6.05
CA PRO A 209 -20.81 -7.21 6.42
C PRO A 209 -21.78 -7.32 7.60
N HIS A 210 -21.77 -6.34 8.49
CA HIS A 210 -22.60 -6.31 9.69
C HIS A 210 -23.10 -4.89 9.97
N ARG A 211 -24.24 -4.75 10.67
CA ARG A 211 -24.82 -3.44 11.01
C ARG A 211 -23.91 -2.52 11.82
N SER A 212 -22.85 -3.05 12.41
CA SER A 212 -21.89 -2.31 13.24
C SER A 212 -20.46 -2.35 12.70
N PHE A 213 -20.25 -2.90 11.50
CA PHE A 213 -18.93 -2.99 10.89
C PHE A 213 -19.00 -2.64 9.42
N ILE A 214 -18.09 -1.79 8.96
CA ILE A 214 -17.75 -1.58 7.56
C ILE A 214 -16.29 -1.98 7.35
N VAL A 215 -15.98 -2.66 6.26
CA VAL A 215 -14.66 -3.22 5.99
C VAL A 215 -14.18 -2.78 4.61
N ASN A 216 -12.90 -2.48 4.51
CA ASN A 216 -12.23 -2.29 3.24
C ASN A 216 -11.80 -3.68 2.71
N MET A 217 -12.29 -4.03 1.53
CA MET A 217 -12.09 -5.35 0.92
C MET A 217 -10.63 -5.63 0.55
N ASN A 218 -9.82 -4.59 0.37
CA ASN A 218 -8.38 -4.70 0.15
C ASN A 218 -7.66 -5.43 1.29
N TYR A 219 -8.17 -5.32 2.51
CA TYR A 219 -7.58 -5.95 3.69
C TYR A 219 -8.18 -7.30 4.06
N ILE A 220 -9.08 -7.85 3.23
CA ILE A 220 -9.68 -9.16 3.47
C ILE A 220 -8.68 -10.27 3.10
N LYS A 221 -8.40 -11.14 4.08
CA LYS A 221 -7.62 -12.35 3.90
C LYS A 221 -8.49 -13.54 3.53
N THR A 222 -9.58 -13.77 4.29
CA THR A 222 -10.54 -14.86 4.04
C THR A 222 -11.96 -14.45 4.42
N ILE A 223 -12.94 -15.05 3.75
CA ILE A 223 -14.38 -14.92 4.06
C ILE A 223 -14.97 -16.30 4.22
N ASP A 224 -15.42 -16.64 5.42
CA ASP A 224 -16.16 -17.87 5.71
C ASP A 224 -17.68 -17.65 5.79
N ALA A 225 -18.43 -18.55 6.43
CA ALA A 225 -19.88 -18.47 6.54
C ALA A 225 -20.36 -17.50 7.65
N VAL A 226 -19.50 -17.07 8.55
CA VAL A 226 -19.87 -16.30 9.76
C VAL A 226 -18.99 -15.09 10.01
N ARG A 227 -17.80 -15.03 9.40
CA ARG A 227 -16.81 -13.98 9.63
C ARG A 227 -15.93 -13.70 8.43
N ILE A 228 -15.30 -12.53 8.49
CA ILE A 228 -14.21 -12.10 7.62
C ILE A 228 -12.95 -12.07 8.49
N GLU A 229 -11.86 -12.67 8.04
CA GLU A 229 -10.53 -12.49 8.62
C GLU A 229 -9.78 -11.45 7.79
N LEU A 230 -9.22 -10.45 8.45
CA LEU A 230 -8.39 -9.41 7.83
C LEU A 230 -6.91 -9.80 7.85
N THR A 231 -6.10 -9.08 7.09
CA THR A 231 -4.64 -9.27 6.97
C THR A 231 -3.91 -9.15 8.32
N ASN A 232 -4.44 -8.34 9.24
CA ASN A 232 -3.92 -8.19 10.61
C ASN A 232 -4.49 -9.23 11.60
N SER A 233 -5.09 -10.32 11.09
CA SER A 233 -5.73 -11.39 11.88
C SER A 233 -6.95 -10.97 12.69
N LYS A 234 -7.45 -9.74 12.53
CA LYS A 234 -8.73 -9.32 13.12
C LYS A 234 -9.88 -10.04 12.42
N THR A 235 -10.87 -10.46 13.20
CA THR A 235 -12.10 -11.09 12.68
C THR A 235 -13.28 -10.15 12.80
N ILE A 236 -14.03 -10.02 11.71
CA ILE A 236 -15.24 -9.19 11.59
C ILE A 236 -16.45 -10.10 11.38
N PRO A 237 -17.53 -9.98 12.16
CA PRO A 237 -18.71 -10.82 11.99
C PRO A 237 -19.43 -10.47 10.69
N VAL A 238 -19.99 -11.49 10.03
CA VAL A 238 -20.86 -11.33 8.87
C VAL A 238 -22.29 -11.72 9.26
N ALA A 239 -23.25 -10.82 9.03
CA ALA A 239 -24.65 -11.15 9.26
C ALA A 239 -25.09 -12.27 8.29
N GLN A 240 -25.72 -13.32 8.79
CA GLN A 240 -26.08 -14.52 8.03
C GLN A 240 -26.77 -14.21 6.69
N ARG A 241 -27.67 -13.23 6.66
CA ARG A 241 -28.38 -12.78 5.45
C ARG A 241 -27.50 -12.04 4.44
N ARG A 242 -26.28 -11.64 4.80
CA ARG A 242 -25.35 -10.88 3.95
C ARG A 242 -24.20 -11.70 3.41
N VAL A 243 -24.04 -12.94 3.86
CA VAL A 243 -22.88 -13.78 3.50
C VAL A 243 -22.72 -13.95 1.98
N SER A 244 -23.84 -14.26 1.29
CA SER A 244 -23.83 -14.43 -0.17
C SER A 244 -23.48 -13.13 -0.91
N ASP A 245 -24.05 -12.02 -0.46
CA ASP A 245 -23.87 -10.71 -1.10
C ASP A 245 -22.44 -10.22 -0.90
N ILE A 246 -21.89 -10.35 0.31
CA ILE A 246 -20.50 -9.95 0.62
C ILE A 246 -19.51 -10.81 -0.17
N LYS A 247 -19.72 -12.13 -0.27
CA LYS A 247 -18.86 -13.00 -1.08
C LYS A 247 -18.89 -12.63 -2.55
N LYS A 248 -20.09 -12.34 -3.09
CA LYS A 248 -20.23 -11.90 -4.46
C LYS A 248 -19.54 -10.55 -4.68
N GLN A 249 -19.81 -9.56 -3.82
CA GLN A 249 -19.19 -8.23 -3.91
C GLN A 249 -17.65 -8.33 -3.85
N TYR A 250 -17.10 -9.18 -2.99
CA TYR A 250 -15.67 -9.40 -2.89
C TYR A 250 -15.08 -10.04 -4.16
N LEU A 251 -15.79 -11.05 -4.74
CA LEU A 251 -15.33 -11.67 -5.98
C LEU A 251 -15.39 -10.69 -7.15
N ASP A 252 -16.48 -9.94 -7.29
CA ASP A 252 -16.62 -8.92 -8.32
C ASP A 252 -15.52 -7.87 -8.20
N PHE A 253 -15.22 -7.41 -6.97
CA PHE A 253 -14.13 -6.48 -6.68
C PHE A 253 -12.75 -7.02 -7.08
N GLN A 254 -12.46 -8.30 -6.81
CA GLN A 254 -11.17 -8.92 -7.17
C GLN A 254 -11.03 -9.19 -8.68
N MET A 255 -12.13 -9.21 -9.43
CA MET A 255 -12.11 -9.42 -10.90
C MET A 255 -12.00 -8.10 -11.68
N GLU A 256 -12.27 -6.96 -11.05
CA GLU A 256 -12.11 -5.62 -11.65
C GLU A 256 -10.69 -5.04 -11.46
N GLU A 257 -9.86 -5.64 -10.59
CA GLU A 257 -8.44 -5.35 -10.44
C GLU A 257 -7.58 -6.19 -11.43
#